data_039f6413e0b13faa22d6551f1e4078bd
#
_entry.id   039f6413e0b13faa22d6551f1e4078bd
#
_cell.length_a   1.000
_cell.length_b   1.000
_cell.length_c   1.000
_cell.angle_alpha   90.00
_cell.angle_beta   90.00
_cell.angle_gamma   90.00
#
_symmetry.space_group_name_H-M   'P 1'
#
loop_
_entity.id
_entity.type
_entity.pdbx_description
1 polymer ?
#
loop_
_entity_poly.entity_id
_entity_poly.type
_entity_poly.pdbx_seq_one_letter_code
_entity_poly.pdbx_strand_id
1 'polypeptide(L)'
;VSEQDKGLYDAMNKGLKMATGDIVGILNSDDFYTNEKVLEKVSKALDNKIIDAVYGDIHFVHDNDLKRCVRYYSSRTFRRSWMRLGFMPAHPSFYCRKIIYDKYGGFDLSYKIASDFECLLRFIFVHKIRTTYIPMDFVTMRTGGASTSGFTSHKQIISDHQKAFKRNGIYSNI
;
A
#
# COMPACT_ATOMS: atom_id res chain seq x y z
N VAL A 1 -6.43 13.16 -16.65
CA VAL A 1 -6.00 12.45 -17.86
C VAL A 1 -6.70 11.11 -17.88
N SER A 2 -7.34 10.76 -18.99
CA SER A 2 -7.94 9.44 -19.22
C SER A 2 -7.22 8.83 -20.40
N GLU A 3 -6.55 7.69 -20.19
CA GLU A 3 -5.83 6.96 -21.23
C GLU A 3 -5.84 5.47 -20.92
N GLN A 4 -5.59 4.66 -21.95
CA GLN A 4 -5.52 3.20 -21.76
C GLN A 4 -4.28 2.85 -20.93
N ASP A 5 -4.44 1.96 -19.95
CA ASP A 5 -3.37 1.39 -19.16
C ASP A 5 -3.24 -0.13 -19.35
N LYS A 6 -2.14 -0.69 -18.87
CA LYS A 6 -1.84 -2.13 -18.88
C LYS A 6 -2.22 -2.80 -17.56
N GLY A 7 -3.18 -2.24 -16.83
CA GLY A 7 -3.67 -2.70 -15.54
C GLY A 7 -3.36 -1.74 -14.40
N LEU A 8 -3.85 -2.10 -13.20
CA LEU A 8 -3.85 -1.26 -12.00
C LEU A 8 -2.48 -0.63 -11.70
N TYR A 9 -1.41 -1.40 -11.70
CA TYR A 9 -0.08 -0.91 -11.36
C TYR A 9 0.54 0.01 -12.44
N ASP A 10 0.15 -0.15 -13.70
CA ASP A 10 0.52 0.78 -14.76
C ASP A 10 -0.16 2.14 -14.56
N ALA A 11 -1.46 2.13 -14.23
CA ALA A 11 -2.20 3.34 -13.87
C ALA A 11 -1.58 4.04 -12.64
N MET A 12 -1.23 3.28 -11.60
CA MET A 12 -0.55 3.81 -10.40
C MET A 12 0.81 4.45 -10.78
N ASN A 13 1.61 3.79 -11.61
CA ASN A 13 2.90 4.33 -12.05
C ASN A 13 2.76 5.60 -12.90
N LYS A 14 1.74 5.69 -13.74
CA LYS A 14 1.41 6.92 -14.48
C LYS A 14 1.04 8.04 -13.52
N GLY A 15 0.19 7.75 -12.52
CA GLY A 15 -0.15 8.69 -11.46
C GLY A 15 1.08 9.18 -10.69
N LEU A 16 2.00 8.28 -10.33
CA LEU A 16 3.27 8.64 -9.68
C LEU A 16 4.11 9.60 -10.51
N LYS A 17 4.20 9.37 -11.83
CA LYS A 17 4.95 10.26 -12.76
C LYS A 17 4.30 11.64 -12.88
N MET A 18 2.98 11.71 -12.80
CA MET A 18 2.22 12.96 -12.90
C MET A 18 2.19 13.74 -11.57
N ALA A 19 2.41 13.08 -10.46
CA ALA A 19 2.38 13.70 -9.13
C ALA A 19 3.49 14.74 -9.00
N THR A 20 3.13 15.96 -8.64
CA THR A 20 4.05 17.11 -8.41
C THR A 20 4.26 17.40 -6.93
N GLY A 21 3.45 16.82 -6.04
CA GLY A 21 3.58 17.01 -4.59
C GLY A 21 4.74 16.21 -4.00
N ASP A 22 5.20 16.63 -2.82
CA ASP A 22 6.31 16.00 -2.09
C ASP A 22 5.91 14.66 -1.45
N ILE A 23 4.63 14.44 -1.23
CA ILE A 23 4.06 13.27 -0.57
C ILE A 23 3.06 12.61 -1.53
N VAL A 24 3.15 11.30 -1.68
CA VAL A 24 2.25 10.52 -2.51
C VAL A 24 1.55 9.47 -1.66
N GLY A 25 0.24 9.39 -1.82
CA GLY A 25 -0.62 8.29 -1.38
C GLY A 25 -1.45 7.81 -2.56
N ILE A 26 -1.90 6.57 -2.54
CA ILE A 26 -2.72 5.99 -3.58
C ILE A 26 -4.08 5.62 -3.00
N LEU A 27 -5.12 6.21 -3.56
CA LEU A 27 -6.50 5.91 -3.25
C LEU A 27 -7.16 5.34 -4.51
N ASN A 28 -7.70 4.13 -4.42
CA ASN A 28 -8.41 3.52 -5.55
C ASN A 28 -9.75 4.22 -5.78
N SER A 29 -10.31 4.06 -6.97
CA SER A 29 -11.53 4.78 -7.39
C SER A 29 -12.78 4.41 -6.61
N ASP A 30 -12.81 3.24 -5.98
CA ASP A 30 -13.91 2.71 -5.17
C ASP A 30 -13.71 2.90 -3.66
N ASP A 31 -12.53 3.39 -3.24
CA ASP A 31 -12.17 3.66 -1.86
C ASP A 31 -12.35 5.15 -1.50
N PHE A 32 -12.49 5.44 -0.22
CA PHE A 32 -12.59 6.82 0.26
C PHE A 32 -11.95 7.02 1.65
N TYR A 33 -11.58 8.26 1.97
CA TYR A 33 -11.06 8.59 3.28
C TYR A 33 -12.12 8.41 4.36
N THR A 34 -11.73 7.81 5.48
CA THR A 34 -12.61 7.57 6.62
C THR A 34 -13.11 8.88 7.23
N ASN A 35 -12.26 9.91 7.22
CA ASN A 35 -12.64 11.27 7.64
C ASN A 35 -11.76 12.35 6.99
N GLU A 36 -12.20 13.61 7.11
CA GLU A 36 -11.56 14.77 6.51
C GLU A 36 -10.16 15.11 7.04
N LYS A 37 -9.78 14.57 8.23
CA LYS A 37 -8.52 14.91 8.89
C LYS A 37 -7.35 13.99 8.47
N VAL A 38 -7.60 12.99 7.63
CA VAL A 38 -6.57 12.02 7.24
C VAL A 38 -5.37 12.72 6.61
N LEU A 39 -5.60 13.54 5.59
CA LEU A 39 -4.52 14.23 4.88
C LEU A 39 -3.78 15.25 5.76
N GLU A 40 -4.50 15.95 6.66
CA GLU A 40 -3.89 16.85 7.65
C GLU A 40 -2.93 16.08 8.57
N LYS A 41 -3.35 14.92 9.09
CA LYS A 41 -2.53 14.08 9.97
C LYS A 41 -1.31 13.50 9.26
N VAL A 42 -1.48 13.07 8.00
CA VAL A 42 -0.39 12.61 7.15
C VAL A 42 0.63 13.72 6.92
N SER A 43 0.19 14.90 6.51
CA SER A 43 1.05 16.06 6.26
C SER A 43 1.83 16.44 7.53
N LYS A 44 1.14 16.60 8.66
CA LYS A 44 1.76 16.95 9.94
C LYS A 44 2.81 15.93 10.39
N ALA A 45 2.56 14.65 10.22
CA ALA A 45 3.53 13.61 10.59
C ALA A 45 4.77 13.63 9.68
N LEU A 46 4.59 13.98 8.40
CA LEU A 46 5.67 14.10 7.42
C LEU A 46 6.36 15.49 7.41
N ASP A 47 5.92 16.44 8.24
CA ASP A 47 6.72 17.66 8.52
C ASP A 47 8.05 17.30 9.17
N ASN A 48 8.10 16.23 9.95
CA ASN A 48 9.35 15.65 10.42
C ASN A 48 10.14 15.06 9.25
N LYS A 49 11.17 15.79 8.80
CA LYS A 49 12.02 15.40 7.65
C LYS A 49 12.80 14.08 7.87
N ILE A 50 12.83 13.56 9.09
CA ILE A 50 13.42 12.26 9.39
C ILE A 50 12.52 11.12 8.91
N ILE A 51 11.20 11.29 8.86
CA ILE A 51 10.24 10.26 8.48
C ILE A 51 10.08 10.25 6.95
N ASP A 52 10.20 9.08 6.35
CA ASP A 52 10.10 8.88 4.91
C ASP A 52 8.68 8.50 4.48
N ALA A 53 7.95 7.76 5.33
CA ALA A 53 6.58 7.36 5.08
C ALA A 53 5.76 7.20 6.36
N VAL A 54 4.44 7.32 6.22
CA VAL A 54 3.48 7.05 7.29
C VAL A 54 2.42 6.07 6.81
N TYR A 55 1.79 5.37 7.74
CA TYR A 55 0.67 4.48 7.46
C TYR A 55 -0.29 4.43 8.65
N GLY A 56 -1.53 4.08 8.38
CA GLY A 56 -2.58 3.91 9.35
C GLY A 56 -3.30 2.57 9.21
N ASP A 57 -4.50 2.52 9.74
CA ASP A 57 -5.41 1.39 9.61
C ASP A 57 -6.35 1.59 8.42
N ILE A 58 -7.07 0.54 8.05
CA ILE A 58 -8.16 0.58 7.08
C ILE A 58 -9.32 -0.30 7.55
N HIS A 59 -10.52 -0.05 7.04
CA HIS A 59 -11.62 -0.98 7.21
C HIS A 59 -12.37 -1.23 5.89
N PHE A 60 -13.14 -2.30 5.87
CA PHE A 60 -13.89 -2.74 4.71
C PHE A 60 -15.38 -2.62 4.99
N VAL A 61 -16.13 -2.23 3.96
CA VAL A 61 -17.59 -2.10 3.98
C VAL A 61 -18.20 -2.81 2.76
N HIS A 62 -19.47 -3.15 2.81
CA HIS A 62 -20.21 -3.58 1.63
C HIS A 62 -20.78 -2.38 0.88
N ASP A 63 -20.93 -2.49 -0.45
CA ASP A 63 -21.48 -1.43 -1.29
C ASP A 63 -22.91 -1.00 -0.89
N ASN A 64 -23.70 -1.94 -0.38
CA ASN A 64 -25.07 -1.69 0.05
C ASN A 64 -25.18 -1.12 1.47
N ASP A 65 -24.09 -1.11 2.24
CA ASP A 65 -24.08 -0.53 3.59
C ASP A 65 -22.68 0.01 3.93
N LEU A 66 -22.44 1.26 3.52
CA LEU A 66 -21.14 1.95 3.73
C LEU A 66 -20.86 2.33 5.20
N LYS A 67 -21.83 2.15 6.09
CA LYS A 67 -21.68 2.45 7.53
C LYS A 67 -21.27 1.23 8.34
N ARG A 68 -21.49 0.04 7.83
CA ARG A 68 -21.21 -1.21 8.53
C ARG A 68 -19.82 -1.73 8.19
N CYS A 69 -18.89 -1.62 9.13
CA CYS A 69 -17.58 -2.26 9.02
C CYS A 69 -17.75 -3.79 9.07
N VAL A 70 -17.28 -4.47 8.02
CA VAL A 70 -17.29 -5.95 7.92
C VAL A 70 -15.93 -6.56 8.23
N ARG A 71 -14.86 -5.78 8.07
CA ARG A 71 -13.50 -6.19 8.39
C ARG A 71 -12.66 -4.95 8.73
N TYR A 72 -11.86 -5.06 9.78
CA TYR A 72 -10.87 -4.06 10.16
C TYR A 72 -9.46 -4.61 9.98
N TYR A 73 -8.57 -3.85 9.35
CA TYR A 73 -7.16 -4.20 9.20
C TYR A 73 -6.32 -3.18 9.93
N SER A 74 -5.76 -3.58 11.08
CA SER A 74 -4.88 -2.72 11.87
C SER A 74 -3.41 -2.97 11.54
N SER A 75 -2.70 -1.89 11.26
CA SER A 75 -1.24 -1.87 11.08
C SER A 75 -0.49 -1.56 12.40
N ARG A 76 -1.19 -1.42 13.52
CA ARG A 76 -0.65 -1.00 14.82
C ARG A 76 0.52 -1.84 15.31
N THR A 77 0.43 -3.15 15.15
CA THR A 77 1.44 -4.09 15.62
C THR A 77 2.48 -4.44 14.56
N PHE A 78 2.39 -3.85 13.38
CA PHE A 78 3.32 -4.14 12.28
C PHE A 78 4.77 -3.94 12.72
N ARG A 79 5.61 -4.89 12.33
CA ARG A 79 7.07 -4.83 12.49
C ARG A 79 7.73 -5.17 11.16
N ARG A 80 8.81 -4.47 10.81
CA ARG A 80 9.56 -4.69 9.58
C ARG A 80 9.90 -6.17 9.34
N SER A 81 10.32 -6.89 10.38
CA SER A 81 10.65 -8.32 10.29
C SER A 81 9.49 -9.20 9.83
N TRP A 82 8.24 -8.78 10.06
CA TRP A 82 7.05 -9.52 9.66
C TRP A 82 6.80 -9.51 8.16
N MET A 83 7.44 -8.60 7.43
CA MET A 83 7.37 -8.62 5.97
C MET A 83 7.91 -9.94 5.39
N ARG A 84 8.88 -10.58 6.06
CA ARG A 84 9.36 -11.92 5.68
C ARG A 84 8.30 -13.02 5.80
N LEU A 85 7.21 -12.74 6.47
CA LEU A 85 6.04 -13.60 6.64
C LEU A 85 4.85 -13.15 5.78
N GLY A 86 5.09 -12.22 4.83
CA GLY A 86 4.04 -11.71 3.95
C GLY A 86 3.14 -10.61 4.56
N PHE A 87 3.44 -10.12 5.77
CA PHE A 87 2.68 -9.03 6.38
C PHE A 87 3.24 -7.67 5.97
N MET A 88 2.37 -6.73 5.68
CA MET A 88 2.73 -5.33 5.36
C MET A 88 1.70 -4.37 5.95
N PRO A 89 2.00 -3.07 6.10
CA PRO A 89 0.97 -2.06 6.31
C PRO A 89 -0.03 -2.08 5.16
N ALA A 90 -1.28 -1.75 5.44
CA ALA A 90 -2.29 -1.66 4.38
C ALA A 90 -1.89 -0.61 3.33
N HIS A 91 -1.66 -1.04 2.08
CA HIS A 91 -1.17 -0.18 1.01
C HIS A 91 -2.01 1.10 0.81
N PRO A 92 -3.36 1.07 0.83
CA PRO A 92 -4.17 2.29 0.67
C PRO A 92 -3.96 3.31 1.80
N SER A 93 -3.43 2.90 2.97
CA SER A 93 -3.09 3.81 4.06
C SER A 93 -1.62 4.26 4.06
N PHE A 94 -0.83 3.87 3.05
CA PHE A 94 0.60 4.15 3.00
C PHE A 94 0.87 5.43 2.21
N TYR A 95 1.41 6.44 2.90
CA TYR A 95 1.82 7.73 2.33
C TYR A 95 3.31 7.88 2.44
N CYS A 96 3.96 8.14 1.31
CA CYS A 96 5.42 8.16 1.22
C CYS A 96 5.92 9.44 0.53
N ARG A 97 7.09 9.91 0.90
CA ARG A 97 7.76 10.99 0.14
C ARG A 97 7.98 10.54 -1.30
N LYS A 98 7.65 11.41 -2.24
CA LYS A 98 7.82 11.14 -3.68
C LYS A 98 9.26 10.75 -4.03
N ILE A 99 10.25 11.39 -3.38
CA ILE A 99 11.66 11.10 -3.59
C ILE A 99 12.04 9.63 -3.33
N ILE A 100 11.27 8.90 -2.50
CA ILE A 100 11.48 7.47 -2.26
C ILE A 100 11.08 6.66 -3.51
N TYR A 101 9.96 6.99 -4.13
CA TYR A 101 9.55 6.39 -5.40
C TYR A 101 10.54 6.75 -6.53
N ASP A 102 10.98 8.01 -6.59
CA ASP A 102 11.95 8.46 -7.61
C ASP A 102 13.30 7.72 -7.45
N LYS A 103 13.72 7.46 -6.23
CA LYS A 103 15.00 6.81 -5.92
C LYS A 103 14.96 5.29 -6.08
N TYR A 104 13.89 4.66 -5.64
CA TYR A 104 13.82 3.20 -5.54
C TYR A 104 12.85 2.58 -6.54
N GLY A 105 12.16 3.39 -7.37
CA GLY A 105 11.20 2.95 -8.37
C GLY A 105 9.78 2.77 -7.85
N GLY A 106 8.82 2.80 -8.77
CA GLY A 106 7.41 2.56 -8.51
C GLY A 106 7.04 1.07 -8.43
N PHE A 107 5.86 0.73 -8.94
CA PHE A 107 5.32 -0.63 -8.95
C PHE A 107 5.87 -1.44 -10.12
N ASP A 108 6.33 -2.66 -9.85
CA ASP A 108 6.83 -3.57 -10.88
C ASP A 108 5.65 -4.28 -11.59
N LEU A 109 5.50 -4.02 -12.88
CA LEU A 109 4.41 -4.55 -13.70
C LEU A 109 4.51 -6.07 -13.96
N SER A 110 5.59 -6.70 -13.55
CA SER A 110 5.75 -8.15 -13.70
C SER A 110 5.00 -8.96 -12.64
N TYR A 111 4.43 -8.30 -11.61
CA TYR A 111 3.57 -8.91 -10.60
C TYR A 111 2.10 -8.76 -11.01
N LYS A 112 1.31 -9.81 -10.78
CA LYS A 112 -0.10 -9.80 -11.17
C LYS A 112 -1.00 -9.15 -10.13
N ILE A 113 -0.76 -9.42 -8.84
CA ILE A 113 -1.62 -8.97 -7.73
C ILE A 113 -0.83 -8.26 -6.64
N ALA A 114 0.41 -8.67 -6.33
CA ALA A 114 1.14 -8.22 -5.16
C ALA A 114 2.34 -7.32 -5.48
N SER A 115 2.22 -6.42 -6.48
CA SER A 115 3.25 -5.41 -6.75
C SER A 115 3.33 -4.34 -5.64
N ASP A 116 2.22 -4.08 -4.97
CA ASP A 116 2.17 -3.25 -3.76
C ASP A 116 3.00 -3.86 -2.62
N PHE A 117 2.84 -5.17 -2.37
CA PHE A 117 3.69 -5.87 -1.41
C PHE A 117 5.17 -5.79 -1.77
N GLU A 118 5.53 -6.04 -3.03
CA GLU A 118 6.92 -5.91 -3.49
C GLU A 118 7.47 -4.50 -3.29
N CYS A 119 6.71 -3.48 -3.64
CA CYS A 119 7.08 -2.08 -3.49
C CYS A 119 7.36 -1.74 -2.01
N LEU A 120 6.45 -2.10 -1.11
CA LEU A 120 6.61 -1.87 0.32
C LEU A 120 7.74 -2.72 0.92
N LEU A 121 7.93 -3.97 0.46
CA LEU A 121 9.04 -4.83 0.86
C LEU A 121 10.39 -4.19 0.51
N ARG A 122 10.52 -3.70 -0.70
CA ARG A 122 11.70 -3.00 -1.19
C ARG A 122 11.97 -1.74 -0.38
N PHE A 123 10.96 -0.91 -0.13
CA PHE A 123 11.13 0.32 0.64
C PHE A 123 11.45 0.04 2.12
N ILE A 124 10.59 -0.73 2.80
CA ILE A 124 10.62 -0.87 4.26
C ILE A 124 11.68 -1.89 4.70
N PHE A 125 11.74 -3.05 4.03
CA PHE A 125 12.64 -4.13 4.46
C PHE A 125 14.03 -3.98 3.87
N VAL A 126 14.16 -3.78 2.55
CA VAL A 126 15.45 -3.71 1.87
C VAL A 126 16.12 -2.37 2.13
N HIS A 127 15.47 -1.26 1.76
CA HIS A 127 16.05 0.09 1.89
C HIS A 127 15.87 0.71 3.27
N LYS A 128 15.12 0.05 4.16
CA LYS A 128 14.98 0.45 5.57
C LYS A 128 14.54 1.91 5.73
N ILE A 129 13.65 2.39 4.86
CA ILE A 129 13.06 3.72 5.01
C ILE A 129 12.43 3.86 6.40
N ARG A 130 12.40 5.09 6.92
CA ARG A 130 11.87 5.37 8.26
C ARG A 130 10.37 5.60 8.16
N THR A 131 9.61 4.69 8.77
CA THR A 131 8.16 4.71 8.74
C THR A 131 7.58 4.97 10.13
N THR A 132 6.43 5.64 10.19
CA THR A 132 5.69 5.89 11.43
C THR A 132 4.23 5.46 11.26
N TYR A 133 3.72 4.73 12.24
CA TYR A 133 2.30 4.41 12.35
C TYR A 133 1.54 5.58 12.97
N ILE A 134 0.45 5.96 12.34
CA ILE A 134 -0.53 6.91 12.91
C ILE A 134 -1.73 6.10 13.38
N PRO A 135 -2.11 6.16 14.67
CA PRO A 135 -3.22 5.39 15.24
C PRO A 135 -4.56 5.97 14.78
N MET A 136 -4.87 5.78 13.52
CA MET A 136 -6.04 6.32 12.85
C MET A 136 -6.42 5.43 11.68
N ASP A 137 -7.69 5.26 11.47
CA ASP A 137 -8.27 4.64 10.30
C ASP A 137 -8.26 5.64 9.13
N PHE A 138 -7.53 5.32 8.08
CA PHE A 138 -7.31 6.24 6.96
C PHE A 138 -8.32 6.06 5.85
N VAL A 139 -8.60 4.80 5.50
CA VAL A 139 -9.34 4.49 4.28
C VAL A 139 -10.44 3.47 4.57
N THR A 140 -11.62 3.78 4.07
CA THR A 140 -12.73 2.85 3.94
C THR A 140 -12.66 2.19 2.56
N MET A 141 -12.45 0.88 2.54
CA MET A 141 -12.39 0.07 1.32
C MET A 141 -13.72 -0.64 1.08
N ARG A 142 -14.14 -0.74 -0.17
CA ARG A 142 -15.28 -1.58 -0.54
C ARG A 142 -14.84 -3.03 -0.74
N THR A 143 -15.71 -3.98 -0.36
CA THR A 143 -15.45 -5.40 -0.62
C THR A 143 -15.65 -5.73 -2.10
N GLY A 144 -14.86 -6.69 -2.63
CA GLY A 144 -15.00 -7.15 -4.04
C GLY A 144 -13.80 -6.85 -4.93
N GLY A 145 -12.74 -6.24 -4.39
CA GLY A 145 -11.51 -5.96 -5.14
C GLY A 145 -10.74 -7.20 -5.61
N ALA A 146 -9.78 -7.02 -6.52
CA ALA A 146 -9.00 -8.09 -7.17
C ALA A 146 -8.27 -9.03 -6.20
N SER A 147 -7.87 -8.55 -5.02
CA SER A 147 -7.19 -9.34 -3.98
C SER A 147 -8.14 -10.23 -3.17
N THR A 148 -9.46 -10.00 -3.25
CA THR A 148 -10.47 -10.72 -2.45
C THR A 148 -11.25 -11.75 -3.27
N SER A 149 -11.00 -11.88 -4.56
CA SER A 149 -11.81 -12.66 -5.53
C SER A 149 -11.54 -14.17 -5.57
N GLY A 150 -11.24 -14.83 -4.43
CA GLY A 150 -11.31 -16.29 -4.34
C GLY A 150 -9.96 -17.03 -4.31
N PHE A 151 -10.02 -18.38 -4.45
CA PHE A 151 -8.89 -19.30 -4.24
C PHE A 151 -7.70 -19.09 -5.20
N THR A 152 -7.99 -18.68 -6.44
CA THR A 152 -6.96 -18.39 -7.47
C THR A 152 -6.13 -17.17 -7.10
N SER A 153 -6.74 -16.15 -6.49
CA SER A 153 -6.03 -14.95 -6.03
C SER A 153 -5.05 -15.26 -4.89
N HIS A 154 -5.41 -16.15 -3.95
CA HIS A 154 -4.51 -16.55 -2.88
C HIS A 154 -3.25 -17.25 -3.39
N LYS A 155 -3.39 -18.19 -4.33
CA LYS A 155 -2.24 -18.87 -4.96
C LYS A 155 -1.34 -17.86 -5.70
N GLN A 156 -1.93 -16.91 -6.41
CA GLN A 156 -1.18 -15.89 -7.11
C GLN A 156 -0.45 -14.95 -6.14
N ILE A 157 -1.07 -14.55 -5.04
CA ILE A 157 -0.43 -13.72 -3.99
C ILE A 157 0.78 -14.45 -3.41
N ILE A 158 0.67 -15.74 -3.07
CA ILE A 158 1.80 -16.52 -2.56
C ILE A 158 2.92 -16.58 -3.60
N SER A 159 2.60 -16.85 -4.86
CA SER A 159 3.58 -16.90 -5.95
C SER A 159 4.29 -15.55 -6.13
N ASP A 160 3.52 -14.44 -6.08
CA ASP A 160 4.07 -13.09 -6.19
C ASP A 160 4.96 -12.75 -4.99
N HIS A 161 4.58 -13.14 -3.77
CA HIS A 161 5.40 -12.96 -2.56
C HIS A 161 6.73 -13.74 -2.68
N GLN A 162 6.69 -15.02 -3.09
CA GLN A 162 7.91 -15.81 -3.28
C GLN A 162 8.83 -15.18 -4.33
N LYS A 163 8.26 -14.67 -5.43
CA LYS A 163 9.00 -13.95 -6.45
C LYS A 163 9.62 -12.67 -5.88
N ALA A 164 8.88 -11.90 -5.06
CA ALA A 164 9.37 -10.69 -4.43
C ALA A 164 10.54 -10.97 -3.48
N PHE A 165 10.45 -12.01 -2.66
CA PHE A 165 11.55 -12.42 -1.77
C PHE A 165 12.78 -12.83 -2.56
N LYS A 166 12.62 -13.67 -3.57
CA LYS A 166 13.74 -14.15 -4.41
C LYS A 166 14.46 -12.98 -5.09
N ARG A 167 13.70 -12.04 -5.70
CA ARG A 167 14.28 -10.88 -6.40
C ARG A 167 15.03 -9.94 -5.48
N ASN A 168 14.58 -9.81 -4.25
CA ASN A 168 15.19 -8.93 -3.25
C ASN A 168 16.22 -9.65 -2.36
N GLY A 169 16.58 -10.92 -2.66
CA GLY A 169 17.56 -11.69 -1.90
C GLY A 169 17.13 -11.98 -0.46
N ILE A 170 15.82 -12.08 -0.20
CA ILE A 170 15.27 -12.26 1.14
C ILE A 170 14.91 -13.73 1.35
N TYR A 171 15.47 -14.32 2.40
CA TYR A 171 15.03 -15.63 2.85
C TYR A 171 13.66 -15.54 3.55
N SER A 172 12.72 -16.36 3.12
CA SER A 172 11.36 -16.47 3.69
C SER A 172 10.93 -17.94 3.74
N ASN A 173 10.05 -18.25 4.68
CA ASN A 173 9.45 -19.58 4.87
C ASN A 173 8.01 -19.65 4.29
N ILE A 174 7.64 -18.73 3.39
CA ILE A 174 6.34 -18.72 2.69
C ILE A 174 6.49 -19.48 1.38
#